data_96ec32063dd1d4bb0b9492ef09a4ee61
#
_entry.id   96ec32063dd1d4bb0b9492ef09a4ee61
#
_cell.length_a   1.000
_cell.length_b   1.000
_cell.length_c   1.000
_cell.angle_alpha   90.00
_cell.angle_beta   90.00
_cell.angle_gamma   90.00
#
_symmetry.space_group_name_H-M   'P 1'
#
loop_
_entity.id
_entity.type
_entity.pdbx_description
1 polymer ?
#
loop_
_entity_poly.entity_id
_entity_poly.type
_entity_poly.pdbx_seq_one_letter_code
_entity_poly.pdbx_strand_id
1 'polypeptide(L)'
;MASCREIEKMVMPYINHQLDEVQLEQFLKHIKSCSSCREELEIYYTVSLGLLQLDSGSGVYDIAGSLEESMENAWLTVRTARLRKVICYATDTLDIASVLVMLLMQIRIWILG
;
A
#
# COMPACT_ATOMS: atom_id res chain seq x y z
N MET A 1 -3.67 -16.92 3.69
CA MET A 1 -4.21 -16.32 2.44
C MET A 1 -5.66 -15.91 2.67
N ALA A 2 -6.04 -14.73 2.24
CA ALA A 2 -7.42 -14.28 2.29
C ALA A 2 -8.28 -15.13 1.34
N SER A 3 -9.46 -15.53 1.78
CA SER A 3 -10.43 -16.24 0.94
C SER A 3 -11.11 -15.28 -0.03
N CYS A 4 -11.67 -15.82 -1.14
CA CYS A 4 -12.43 -15.00 -2.10
C CYS A 4 -13.56 -14.22 -1.43
N ARG A 5 -14.21 -14.83 -0.43
CA ARG A 5 -15.30 -14.21 0.34
C ARG A 5 -14.83 -13.01 1.18
N GLU A 6 -13.62 -13.06 1.70
CA GLU A 6 -13.03 -11.91 2.43
C GLU A 6 -12.62 -10.79 1.47
N ILE A 7 -12.09 -11.14 0.31
CA ILE A 7 -11.74 -10.19 -0.75
C ILE A 7 -12.97 -9.49 -1.31
N GLU A 8 -14.07 -10.22 -1.52
CA GLU A 8 -15.35 -9.63 -1.95
C GLU A 8 -15.81 -8.51 -1.00
N LYS A 9 -15.66 -8.71 0.30
CA LYS A 9 -15.98 -7.67 1.31
C LYS A 9 -15.03 -6.47 1.27
N MET A 10 -13.84 -6.62 0.73
CA MET A 10 -12.85 -5.56 0.62
C MET A 10 -13.00 -4.73 -0.66
N VAL A 11 -13.83 -5.16 -1.63
CA VAL A 11 -14.01 -4.46 -2.92
C VAL A 11 -14.51 -3.04 -2.73
N MET A 12 -15.59 -2.85 -1.97
CA MET A 12 -16.14 -1.51 -1.72
C MET A 12 -15.19 -0.61 -0.92
N PRO A 13 -14.58 -1.09 0.19
CA PRO A 13 -13.55 -0.32 0.88
C PRO A 13 -12.35 0.04 -0.01
N TYR A 14 -11.95 -0.83 -0.94
CA TYR A 14 -10.90 -0.54 -1.91
C TYR A 14 -11.27 0.62 -2.82
N ILE A 15 -12.48 0.60 -3.40
CA ILE A 15 -12.98 1.66 -4.28
C ILE A 15 -13.06 3.00 -3.55
N ASN A 16 -13.43 2.98 -2.27
CA ASN A 16 -13.54 4.18 -1.42
C ASN A 16 -12.21 4.61 -0.77
N HIS A 17 -11.09 3.96 -1.10
CA HIS A 17 -9.76 4.24 -0.52
C HIS A 17 -9.71 4.13 1.01
N GLN A 18 -10.46 3.18 1.57
CA GLN A 18 -10.59 2.96 3.02
C GLN A 18 -9.77 1.78 3.54
N LEU A 19 -9.02 1.08 2.68
CA LEU A 19 -8.20 -0.05 3.09
C LEU A 19 -6.89 0.42 3.73
N ASP A 20 -6.52 -0.26 4.83
CA ASP A 20 -5.20 -0.18 5.45
C ASP A 20 -4.11 -0.79 4.55
N GLU A 21 -2.85 -0.41 4.77
CA GLU A 21 -1.70 -0.90 3.97
C GLU A 21 -1.63 -2.44 3.92
N VAL A 22 -1.86 -3.12 5.03
CA VAL A 22 -1.83 -4.58 5.13
C VAL A 22 -2.99 -5.21 4.37
N GLN A 23 -4.18 -4.67 4.54
CA GLN A 23 -5.39 -5.11 3.84
C GLN A 23 -5.28 -4.86 2.34
N LEU A 24 -4.75 -3.70 1.94
CA LEU A 24 -4.51 -3.35 0.55
C LEU A 24 -3.53 -4.32 -0.12
N GLU A 25 -2.43 -4.65 0.55
CA GLU A 25 -1.46 -5.62 0.04
C GLU A 25 -2.08 -7.01 -0.15
N GLN A 26 -2.85 -7.49 0.83
CA GLN A 26 -3.56 -8.77 0.73
C GLN A 26 -4.57 -8.78 -0.41
N PHE A 27 -5.35 -7.73 -0.53
CA PHE A 27 -6.33 -7.55 -1.59
C PHE A 27 -5.67 -7.59 -2.97
N LEU A 28 -4.63 -6.80 -3.20
CA LEU A 28 -3.93 -6.73 -4.48
C LEU A 28 -3.26 -8.05 -4.86
N LYS A 29 -2.66 -8.75 -3.91
CA LYS A 29 -2.07 -10.07 -4.13
C LYS A 29 -3.11 -11.08 -4.57
N HIS A 30 -4.26 -11.10 -3.94
CA HIS A 30 -5.36 -11.99 -4.29
C HIS A 30 -5.93 -11.67 -5.67
N ILE A 31 -6.17 -10.40 -5.98
CA ILE A 31 -6.68 -9.95 -7.28
C ILE A 31 -5.74 -10.35 -8.42
N LYS A 32 -4.42 -10.31 -8.22
CA LYS A 32 -3.45 -10.77 -9.20
C LYS A 32 -3.50 -12.28 -9.45
N SER A 33 -3.80 -13.06 -8.42
CA SER A 33 -3.80 -14.53 -8.48
C SER A 33 -5.16 -15.14 -8.82
N CYS A 34 -6.25 -14.41 -8.63
CA CYS A 34 -7.62 -14.91 -8.84
C CYS A 34 -8.34 -14.08 -9.91
N SER A 35 -8.52 -14.67 -11.10
CA SER A 35 -9.23 -14.01 -12.22
C SER A 35 -10.70 -13.72 -11.90
N SER A 36 -11.36 -14.60 -11.18
CA SER A 36 -12.77 -14.45 -10.80
C SER A 36 -12.99 -13.21 -9.91
N CYS A 37 -12.16 -13.01 -8.89
CA CYS A 37 -12.22 -11.81 -8.05
C CYS A 37 -11.85 -10.54 -8.81
N ARG A 38 -10.93 -10.63 -9.78
CA ARG A 38 -10.58 -9.51 -10.65
C ARG A 38 -11.74 -9.08 -11.52
N GLU A 39 -12.44 -10.02 -12.15
CA GLU A 39 -13.63 -9.74 -12.96
C GLU A 39 -14.74 -9.08 -12.13
N GLU A 40 -14.96 -9.57 -10.93
CA GLU A 40 -15.93 -8.99 -10.00
C GLU A 40 -15.54 -7.57 -9.59
N LEU A 41 -14.29 -7.32 -9.28
CA LEU A 41 -13.76 -5.98 -9.01
C LEU A 41 -13.99 -5.04 -10.20
N GLU A 42 -13.73 -5.50 -11.41
CA GLU A 42 -13.93 -4.72 -12.64
C GLU A 42 -15.39 -4.31 -12.83
N ILE A 43 -16.34 -5.20 -12.53
CA ILE A 43 -17.78 -4.90 -12.58
C ILE A 43 -18.15 -3.82 -11.56
N TYR A 44 -17.74 -3.96 -10.31
CA TYR A 44 -18.03 -2.97 -9.27
C TYR A 44 -17.39 -1.61 -9.55
N TYR A 45 -16.16 -1.61 -10.06
CA TYR A 45 -15.44 -0.41 -10.44
C TYR A 45 -16.13 0.32 -11.60
N THR A 46 -16.58 -0.42 -12.61
CA THR A 46 -17.32 0.11 -13.75
C THR A 46 -18.62 0.78 -13.31
N VAL A 47 -19.38 0.14 -12.43
CA VAL A 47 -20.63 0.71 -11.90
C VAL A 47 -20.36 1.97 -11.10
N SER A 48 -19.36 1.98 -10.25
CA SER A 48 -18.98 3.14 -9.43
C SER A 48 -18.54 4.32 -10.27
N LEU A 49 -17.74 4.11 -11.30
CA LEU A 49 -17.32 5.17 -12.24
C LEU A 49 -18.49 5.64 -13.11
N GLY A 50 -19.36 4.73 -13.55
CA GLY A 50 -20.53 5.06 -14.34
C GLY A 50 -21.46 6.03 -13.58
N LEU A 51 -21.68 5.80 -12.29
CA LEU A 51 -22.46 6.68 -11.43
C LEU A 51 -21.81 8.07 -11.28
N LEU A 52 -20.50 8.13 -11.10
CA LEU A 52 -19.76 9.40 -11.03
C LEU A 52 -19.79 10.19 -12.34
N GLN A 53 -19.75 9.50 -13.48
CA GLN A 53 -19.80 10.14 -14.80
C GLN A 53 -21.18 10.72 -15.14
N LEU A 54 -22.25 10.07 -14.72
CA LEU A 54 -23.61 10.60 -14.89
C LEU A 54 -23.80 11.94 -14.17
N ASP A 55 -23.12 12.11 -13.05
CA ASP A 55 -23.16 13.33 -12.25
C ASP A 55 -22.25 14.44 -12.82
N SER A 56 -21.17 14.09 -13.51
CA SER A 56 -20.17 15.04 -14.05
C SER A 56 -20.28 15.35 -15.55
N GLY A 57 -21.10 14.65 -16.30
CA GLY A 57 -21.36 14.91 -17.74
C GLY A 57 -20.16 14.75 -18.68
N SER A 58 -19.07 14.14 -18.27
CA SER A 58 -17.87 13.97 -19.07
C SER A 58 -17.83 12.60 -19.78
N GLY A 59 -17.47 12.64 -21.05
CA GLY A 59 -17.55 11.57 -22.02
C GLY A 59 -16.80 10.26 -21.74
N VAL A 60 -16.80 9.40 -22.72
CA VAL A 60 -16.28 8.02 -22.72
C VAL A 60 -14.91 7.91 -22.02
N TYR A 61 -14.90 7.27 -20.86
CA TYR A 61 -13.70 6.98 -20.09
C TYR A 61 -13.28 5.53 -20.31
N ASP A 62 -11.98 5.29 -20.50
CA ASP A 62 -11.43 3.94 -20.57
C ASP A 62 -11.35 3.32 -19.16
N ILE A 63 -12.37 2.55 -18.83
CA ILE A 63 -12.56 1.98 -17.49
C ILE A 63 -11.51 0.90 -17.20
N ALA A 64 -11.15 0.10 -18.18
CA ALA A 64 -10.15 -0.96 -18.01
C ALA A 64 -8.75 -0.37 -17.75
N GLY A 65 -8.36 0.65 -18.50
CA GLY A 65 -7.09 1.36 -18.30
C GLY A 65 -7.03 2.09 -16.96
N SER A 66 -8.10 2.73 -16.54
CA SER A 66 -8.14 3.44 -15.25
C SER A 66 -8.11 2.52 -14.04
N LEU A 67 -8.70 1.33 -14.12
CA LEU A 67 -8.59 0.32 -13.07
C LEU A 67 -7.16 -0.20 -12.94
N GLU A 68 -6.49 -0.49 -14.04
CA GLU A 68 -5.10 -0.96 -14.05
C GLU A 68 -4.15 0.09 -13.49
N GLU A 69 -4.29 1.34 -13.88
CA GLU A 69 -3.56 2.49 -13.33
C GLU A 69 -3.81 2.66 -11.82
N SER A 70 -5.05 2.53 -11.38
CA SER A 70 -5.41 2.58 -9.95
C SER A 70 -4.74 1.47 -9.16
N MET A 71 -4.71 0.24 -9.67
CA MET A 71 -4.05 -0.89 -9.04
C MET A 71 -2.53 -0.72 -9.00
N GLU A 72 -1.92 -0.21 -10.07
CA GLU A 72 -0.48 0.07 -10.11
C GLU A 72 -0.08 1.14 -9.10
N ASN A 73 -0.84 2.23 -9.00
CA ASN A 73 -0.65 3.27 -8.00
C ASN A 73 -0.80 2.74 -6.57
N ALA A 74 -1.77 1.85 -6.32
CA ALA A 74 -1.93 1.19 -5.04
C ALA A 74 -0.72 0.31 -4.68
N TRP A 75 -0.16 -0.42 -5.64
CA TRP A 75 1.08 -1.20 -5.45
C TRP A 75 2.29 -0.33 -5.13
N LEU A 76 2.44 0.79 -5.81
CA LEU A 76 3.50 1.76 -5.52
C LEU A 76 3.37 2.31 -4.10
N THR A 77 2.17 2.61 -3.64
CA THR A 77 1.90 3.07 -2.28
C THR A 77 2.32 2.04 -1.23
N VAL A 78 1.95 0.77 -1.41
CA VAL A 78 2.35 -0.33 -0.52
C VAL A 78 3.87 -0.51 -0.51
N ARG A 79 4.50 -0.47 -1.68
CA ARG A 79 5.95 -0.62 -1.82
C ARG A 79 6.73 0.52 -1.16
N THR A 80 6.30 1.76 -1.35
CA THR A 80 6.94 2.93 -0.73
C THR A 80 6.76 2.97 0.79
N ALA A 81 5.59 2.58 1.29
CA ALA A 81 5.34 2.45 2.73
C ALA A 81 6.26 1.42 3.38
N ARG A 82 6.49 0.28 2.73
CA ARG A 82 7.42 -0.76 3.20
C ARG A 82 8.87 -0.26 3.20
N LEU A 83 9.30 0.41 2.13
CA LEU A 83 10.63 1.01 2.05
C LEU A 83 10.85 2.06 3.14
N ARG A 84 9.87 2.91 3.39
CA ARG A 84 9.93 3.91 4.47
C ARG A 84 10.14 3.27 5.84
N LYS A 85 9.43 2.17 6.14
CA LYS A 85 9.61 1.42 7.40
C LYS A 85 11.04 0.88 7.52
N VAL A 86 11.58 0.27 6.47
CA VAL A 86 12.96 -0.24 6.46
C VAL A 86 13.98 0.87 6.67
N ILE A 87 13.80 2.02 6.01
CA ILE A 87 14.67 3.18 6.17
C ILE A 87 14.62 3.73 7.61
N CYS A 88 13.43 3.82 8.21
CA CYS A 88 13.29 4.25 9.61
C CYS A 88 14.04 3.31 10.57
N TYR A 89 13.90 1.99 10.41
CA TYR A 89 14.64 1.03 11.23
C TYR A 89 16.14 1.13 11.04
N ALA A 90 16.62 1.35 9.82
CA ALA A 90 18.04 1.52 9.53
C ALA A 90 18.61 2.81 10.16
N THR A 91 17.89 3.92 10.11
CA THR A 91 18.29 5.19 10.75
C THR A 91 18.32 5.08 12.27
N ASP A 92 17.32 4.46 12.90
CA ASP A 92 17.29 4.24 14.34
C ASP A 92 18.49 3.40 14.83
N THR A 93 18.84 2.32 14.10
CA THR A 93 20.01 1.49 14.42
C THR A 93 21.33 2.25 14.28
N LEU A 94 21.47 3.09 13.27
CA LEU A 94 22.66 3.92 13.09
C LEU A 94 22.81 4.97 14.21
N ASP A 95 21.73 5.61 14.62
CA ASP A 95 21.73 6.58 15.72
C ASP A 95 22.15 5.94 17.04
N ILE A 96 21.59 4.79 17.38
CA ILE A 96 21.96 4.04 18.59
C ILE A 96 23.44 3.63 18.56
N ALA A 97 23.93 3.15 17.43
CA ALA A 97 25.34 2.78 17.26
C ALA A 97 26.29 3.98 17.44
N SER A 98 25.94 5.15 16.90
CA SER A 98 26.73 6.37 17.03
C SER A 98 26.79 6.87 18.46
N VAL A 99 25.69 6.84 19.19
CA VAL A 99 25.64 7.22 20.61
C VAL A 99 26.48 6.27 21.47
N LEU A 100 26.42 4.96 21.21
CA LEU A 100 27.25 3.98 21.91
C LEU A 100 28.75 4.19 21.67
N VAL A 101 29.16 4.48 20.45
CA VAL A 101 30.56 4.78 20.12
C VAL A 101 31.02 6.05 20.85
N MET A 102 30.21 7.11 20.86
CA MET A 102 30.48 8.33 21.59
C MET A 102 30.70 8.09 23.09
N LEU A 103 29.80 7.33 23.72
CA LEU A 103 29.89 6.99 25.13
C LEU A 103 31.17 6.17 25.46
N LEU A 104 31.50 5.20 24.61
CA LEU A 104 32.71 4.39 24.77
C LEU A 104 33.97 5.24 24.64
N MET A 105 34.00 6.19 23.71
CA MET A 105 35.13 7.12 23.56
C MET A 105 35.27 8.02 24.78
N GLN A 106 34.19 8.55 25.34
CA GLN A 106 34.20 9.37 26.55
C GLN A 106 34.70 8.56 27.77
N ILE A 107 34.23 7.35 27.97
CA ILE A 107 34.68 6.47 29.03
C ILE A 107 36.18 6.18 28.91
N ARG A 108 36.64 5.92 27.68
CA ARG A 108 38.05 5.64 27.41
C ARG A 108 38.95 6.84 27.74
N ILE A 109 38.53 8.05 27.37
CA ILE A 109 39.24 9.28 27.70
C ILE A 109 39.27 9.51 29.22
N TRP A 110 38.16 9.21 29.90
CA TRP A 110 38.05 9.36 31.35
C TRP A 110 38.92 8.37 32.14
N ILE A 111 39.08 7.16 31.64
CA ILE A 111 39.91 6.10 32.25
C ILE A 111 41.41 6.33 31.97
N LEU A 112 41.74 6.79 30.74
CA LEU A 112 43.12 7.00 30.31
C LEU A 112 43.64 8.44 30.63
N GLY A 113 42.74 9.36 30.89
CA GLY A 113 43.05 10.69 31.34
C GLY A 113 43.12 10.76 32.85
#